data_7f6491ed1e76567fc62a20b5955ada96
#
_entry.id   7f6491ed1e76567fc62a20b5955ada96
#
_cell.length_a   1.000
_cell.length_b   1.000
_cell.length_c   1.000
_cell.angle_alpha   90.00
_cell.angle_beta   90.00
_cell.angle_gamma   90.00
#
_symmetry.space_group_name_H-M   'P 1'
#
loop_
_entity.id
_entity.type
_entity.pdbx_description
1 polymer ?
#
loop_
_entity_poly.entity_id
_entity_poly.type
_entity_poly.pdbx_seq_one_letter_code
_entity_poly.pdbx_strand_id
1 'polypeptide(L)'
;MLPLAFVDLETTGATPTADRVTEIGIVAVNADGTVSEWQQLVNPETGIPPFIEQLTGISNAMVADAPRFADLAGEIGRRLDGRLFIAHN
;
A
#
# COMPACT_ATOMS: atom_id res chain seq x y z
N MET A 1 18.51 -17.62 0.51
CA MET A 1 17.08 -17.75 0.91
C MET A 1 16.19 -17.22 -0.22
N LEU A 2 14.90 -17.51 -0.17
CA LEU A 2 13.95 -16.93 -1.12
C LEU A 2 13.78 -15.44 -0.83
N PRO A 3 13.72 -14.58 -1.84
CA PRO A 3 13.38 -13.20 -1.62
C PRO A 3 11.90 -13.07 -1.22
N LEU A 4 11.63 -12.20 -0.26
CA LEU A 4 10.29 -12.00 0.29
C LEU A 4 9.81 -10.57 0.06
N ALA A 5 8.49 -10.38 0.02
CA ALA A 5 7.86 -9.08 0.06
C ALA A 5 6.71 -9.10 1.05
N PHE A 6 6.83 -8.30 2.10
CA PHE A 6 5.75 -8.08 3.07
C PHE A 6 4.99 -6.83 2.64
N VAL A 7 3.69 -6.97 2.42
CA VAL A 7 2.85 -5.88 1.94
C VAL A 7 1.80 -5.54 2.98
N ASP A 8 1.72 -4.26 3.32
CA ASP A 8 0.74 -3.73 4.24
C ASP A 8 -0.05 -2.63 3.53
N LEU A 9 -1.37 -2.62 3.74
CA LEU A 9 -2.27 -1.66 3.10
C LEU A 9 -3.11 -0.95 4.13
N GLU A 10 -3.32 0.37 3.91
CA GLU A 10 -4.40 1.11 4.54
C GLU A 10 -5.47 1.39 3.50
N THR A 11 -6.73 1.36 3.90
CA THR A 11 -7.87 1.50 3.00
C THR A 11 -8.92 2.44 3.56
N THR A 12 -9.90 2.79 2.73
CA THR A 12 -11.03 3.62 3.14
C THR A 12 -12.05 2.87 4.00
N GLY A 13 -11.88 1.57 4.17
CA GLY A 13 -12.77 0.72 4.98
C GLY A 13 -12.48 -0.75 4.77
N ALA A 14 -13.41 -1.61 5.20
CA ALA A 14 -13.23 -3.05 5.21
C ALA A 14 -14.04 -3.79 4.13
N THR A 15 -14.70 -3.08 3.22
CA THR A 15 -15.53 -3.68 2.17
C THR A 15 -14.73 -3.85 0.88
N PRO A 16 -14.38 -5.10 0.50
CA PRO A 16 -13.47 -5.34 -0.64
C PRO A 16 -13.93 -4.77 -1.97
N THR A 17 -15.24 -4.65 -2.19
CA THR A 17 -15.79 -4.18 -3.46
C THR A 17 -16.00 -2.67 -3.52
N ALA A 18 -16.06 -1.98 -2.38
CA ALA A 18 -16.39 -0.56 -2.30
C ALA A 18 -15.21 0.28 -1.81
N ASP A 19 -14.31 -0.30 -1.02
CA ASP A 19 -13.23 0.46 -0.41
C ASP A 19 -11.98 0.44 -1.27
N ARG A 20 -11.16 1.49 -1.08
CA ARG A 20 -9.99 1.78 -1.89
C ARG A 20 -8.76 1.91 -1.01
N VAL A 21 -7.59 1.63 -1.59
CA VAL A 21 -6.30 1.77 -0.91
C VAL A 21 -5.96 3.25 -0.73
N THR A 22 -5.49 3.61 0.46
CA THR A 22 -5.00 4.96 0.78
C THR A 22 -3.49 4.99 1.03
N GLU A 23 -2.89 3.87 1.38
CA GLU A 23 -1.45 3.75 1.53
C GLU A 23 -1.02 2.31 1.27
N ILE A 24 0.15 2.16 0.66
CA ILE A 24 0.79 0.85 0.49
C ILE A 24 2.20 0.92 1.07
N GLY A 25 2.56 -0.11 1.83
CA GLY A 25 3.92 -0.33 2.32
C GLY A 25 4.44 -1.67 1.85
N ILE A 26 5.68 -1.69 1.38
CA ILE A 26 6.34 -2.94 0.97
C ILE A 26 7.69 -3.00 1.66
N VAL A 27 7.90 -4.08 2.42
CA VAL A 27 9.21 -4.42 2.97
C VAL A 27 9.73 -5.59 2.18
N ALA A 28 10.80 -5.38 1.44
CA ALA A 28 11.42 -6.40 0.61
C ALA A 28 12.66 -6.96 1.31
N VAL A 29 12.71 -8.29 1.45
CA VAL A 29 13.88 -9.00 1.97
C VAL A 29 14.52 -9.73 0.78
N ASN A 30 15.73 -9.34 0.44
CA ASN A 30 16.46 -9.91 -0.69
C ASN A 30 17.07 -11.26 -0.33
N ALA A 31 17.46 -12.03 -1.34
CA ALA A 31 18.04 -13.35 -1.16
C ALA A 31 19.33 -13.33 -0.29
N ASP A 32 20.07 -12.22 -0.33
CA ASP A 32 21.27 -12.03 0.49
C ASP A 32 20.98 -11.53 1.91
N GLY A 33 19.72 -11.37 2.27
CA GLY A 33 19.29 -10.91 3.60
C GLY A 33 19.18 -9.40 3.74
N THR A 34 19.56 -8.62 2.74
CA THR A 34 19.37 -7.16 2.78
C THR A 34 17.89 -6.81 2.70
N VAL A 35 17.51 -5.69 3.33
CA VAL A 35 16.12 -5.26 3.46
C VAL A 35 15.97 -3.87 2.87
N SER A 36 14.91 -3.66 2.12
CA SER A 36 14.51 -2.34 1.66
C SER A 36 13.04 -2.08 1.99
N GLU A 37 12.69 -0.81 2.20
CA GLU A 37 11.34 -0.41 2.53
C GLU A 37 10.86 0.65 1.54
N TRP A 38 9.57 0.59 1.24
CA TRP A 38 8.91 1.57 0.39
C TRP A 38 7.52 1.82 0.93
N GLN A 39 7.15 3.09 1.09
CA GLN A 39 5.80 3.51 1.47
C GLN A 39 5.32 4.55 0.50
N GLN A 40 4.04 4.48 0.15
CA GLN A 40 3.45 5.39 -0.80
C GLN A 40 2.00 5.65 -0.44
N LEU A 41 1.65 6.93 -0.27
CA LEU A 41 0.26 7.35 -0.18
C LEU A 41 -0.40 7.19 -1.56
N VAL A 42 -1.66 6.82 -1.54
CA VAL A 42 -2.44 6.56 -2.76
C VAL A 42 -3.70 7.40 -2.71
N ASN A 43 -4.01 8.08 -3.79
CA ASN A 43 -5.29 8.76 -3.91
C ASN A 43 -6.38 7.71 -4.15
N PRO A 44 -7.31 7.53 -3.19
CA PRO A 44 -8.35 6.50 -3.33
C PRO A 44 -9.46 6.88 -4.32
N GLU A 45 -9.44 8.10 -4.84
CA GLU A 45 -10.45 8.63 -5.75
C GLU A 45 -11.87 8.63 -5.13
N THR A 46 -11.93 8.61 -3.82
CA THR A 46 -13.17 8.67 -3.04
C THR A 46 -12.85 9.28 -1.68
N GLY A 47 -13.87 9.73 -0.96
CA GLY A 47 -13.67 10.30 0.36
C GLY A 47 -13.25 9.25 1.39
N ILE A 48 -12.41 9.67 2.32
CA ILE A 48 -12.04 8.84 3.48
C ILE A 48 -13.03 9.17 4.60
N PRO A 49 -13.77 8.18 5.12
CA PRO A 49 -14.69 8.43 6.24
C PRO A 49 -13.94 8.94 7.47
N PRO A 50 -14.51 9.88 8.23
CA PRO A 50 -13.86 10.43 9.42
C PRO A 50 -13.39 9.37 10.42
N PHE A 51 -14.14 8.30 10.58
CA PHE A 51 -13.78 7.19 11.46
C PHE A 51 -12.50 6.50 10.99
N ILE A 52 -12.38 6.29 9.68
CA ILE A 52 -11.19 5.67 9.07
C ILE A 52 -9.99 6.61 9.14
N GLU A 53 -10.19 7.91 8.89
CA GLU A 53 -9.14 8.91 9.06
C GLU A 53 -8.57 8.88 10.47
N GLN A 54 -9.44 8.79 11.48
CA GLN A 54 -9.03 8.73 12.87
C GLN A 54 -8.24 7.44 13.16
N LEU A 55 -8.67 6.33 12.57
CA LEU A 55 -8.03 5.04 12.78
C LEU A 55 -6.66 4.94 12.11
N THR A 56 -6.53 5.43 10.89
CA THR A 56 -5.30 5.29 10.08
C THR A 56 -4.37 6.48 10.19
N GLY A 57 -4.88 7.64 10.58
CA GLY A 57 -4.13 8.89 10.54
C GLY A 57 -3.99 9.50 9.15
N ILE A 58 -4.66 8.95 8.14
CA ILE A 58 -4.58 9.43 6.76
C ILE A 58 -5.82 10.25 6.45
N SER A 59 -5.61 11.54 6.12
CA SER A 59 -6.68 12.47 5.81
C SER A 59 -6.92 12.58 4.31
N ASN A 60 -8.09 13.10 3.93
CA ASN A 60 -8.38 13.42 2.53
C ASN A 60 -7.33 14.38 1.95
N ALA A 61 -6.90 15.35 2.73
CA ALA A 61 -5.89 16.33 2.27
C ALA A 61 -4.55 15.66 1.95
N MET A 62 -4.14 14.66 2.74
CA MET A 62 -2.86 13.97 2.55
C MET A 62 -2.81 13.20 1.22
N VAL A 63 -3.93 12.68 0.76
CA VAL A 63 -3.99 11.83 -0.45
C VAL A 63 -4.48 12.60 -1.69
N ALA A 64 -4.88 13.87 -1.55
CA ALA A 64 -5.47 14.64 -2.64
C ALA A 64 -4.53 14.76 -3.84
N ASP A 65 -3.23 14.93 -3.60
CA ASP A 65 -2.22 15.05 -4.64
C ASP A 65 -1.38 13.78 -4.82
N ALA A 66 -1.78 12.70 -4.15
CA ALA A 66 -1.08 11.42 -4.29
C ALA A 66 -1.45 10.74 -5.61
N PRO A 67 -0.56 9.89 -6.15
CA PRO A 67 -0.89 9.12 -7.34
C PRO A 67 -2.04 8.14 -7.06
N ARG A 68 -2.80 7.82 -8.11
CA ARG A 68 -3.84 6.80 -8.04
C ARG A 68 -3.19 5.42 -8.04
N PHE A 69 -3.92 4.42 -7.58
CA PHE A 69 -3.42 3.05 -7.60
C PHE A 69 -3.01 2.61 -9.02
N ALA A 70 -3.81 2.97 -10.01
CA ALA A 70 -3.52 2.66 -11.42
C ALA A 70 -2.17 3.23 -11.87
N ASP A 71 -1.79 4.40 -11.36
CA ASP A 71 -0.52 5.03 -11.71
C ASP A 71 0.68 4.30 -11.07
N LEU A 72 0.44 3.58 -9.98
CA LEU A 72 1.47 2.88 -9.21
C LEU A 72 1.60 1.41 -9.59
N ALA A 73 0.68 0.88 -10.39
CA ALA A 73 0.62 -0.56 -10.67
C ALA A 73 1.94 -1.12 -11.22
N GLY A 74 2.59 -0.39 -12.13
CA GLY A 74 3.88 -0.81 -12.68
C GLY A 74 4.99 -0.85 -11.63
N GLU A 75 5.07 0.16 -10.75
CA GLU A 75 6.05 0.22 -9.67
C GLU A 75 5.82 -0.89 -8.66
N ILE A 76 4.57 -1.11 -8.28
CA ILE A 76 4.21 -2.18 -7.35
C ILE A 76 4.60 -3.53 -7.94
N GLY A 77 4.28 -3.77 -9.21
CA GLY A 77 4.63 -5.01 -9.90
C GLY A 77 6.14 -5.27 -9.89
N ARG A 78 6.93 -4.25 -10.17
CA ARG A 78 8.40 -4.37 -10.14
C ARG A 78 8.92 -4.71 -8.75
N ARG A 79 8.34 -4.12 -7.70
CA ARG A 79 8.77 -4.36 -6.32
C ARG A 79 8.40 -5.74 -5.81
N LEU A 80 7.37 -6.36 -6.37
CA LEU A 80 6.91 -7.69 -5.97
C LEU A 80 7.47 -8.81 -6.85
N ASP A 81 8.01 -8.47 -8.01
CA ASP A 81 8.45 -9.47 -8.99
C ASP A 81 9.54 -10.38 -8.44
N GLY A 82 9.37 -11.67 -8.65
CA GLY A 82 10.33 -12.69 -8.23
C GLY A 82 10.36 -12.94 -6.72
N ARG A 83 9.40 -12.42 -5.95
CA ARG A 83 9.37 -12.54 -4.49
C ARG A 83 8.20 -13.38 -4.02
N LEU A 84 8.39 -14.08 -2.91
CA LEU A 84 7.28 -14.68 -2.20
C LEU A 84 6.51 -13.57 -1.49
N PHE A 85 5.24 -13.44 -1.83
CA PHE A 85 4.36 -12.37 -1.34
C PHE A 85 3.72 -12.77 -0.01
N ILE A 86 3.83 -11.88 0.98
CA ILE A 86 3.21 -12.07 2.29
C ILE A 86 2.35 -10.83 2.57
N ALA A 87 1.05 -11.04 2.63
CA ALA A 87 0.11 -9.98 2.97
C ALA A 87 0.02 -9.83 4.49
N HIS A 88 -0.05 -8.59 4.94
CA HIS A 88 -0.22 -8.25 6.34
C HIS A 88 -1.44 -7.34 6.50
N ASN A 89 -2.33 -7.70 7.40
CA ASN A 89 -3.52 -6.91 7.70
C ASN A 89 -3.30 -6.03 8.92
#